data_3a59a73dab47e50fee2cddb52f05eb0a
#
_entry.id   3a59a73dab47e50fee2cddb52f05eb0a
#
_cell.length_a   1.000
_cell.length_b   1.000
_cell.length_c   1.000
_cell.angle_alpha   90.00
_cell.angle_beta   90.00
_cell.angle_gamma   90.00
#
_symmetry.space_group_name_H-M   'P 1'
#
loop_
_entity.id
_entity.type
_entity.pdbx_description
1 polymer ?
#
loop_
_entity_poly.entity_id
_entity_poly.type
_entity_poly.pdbx_seq_one_letter_code
_entity_poly.pdbx_strand_id
1 'polypeptide(L)'
;MINNKKDYLHLSITATGRCNASCDYCHFYAKRPREKMMYDINEHIFKYYINLVKYIKNDIGHENITYRLSGGEPLVIGNRMYDMCNYAYKTTGIKLNVLTNGILLNEKVIEDSKKNNVGAYIVSMENPFEIAQGAADPYDIIKKISKLNSSEVPIVPGIVIVSNKMFNRLEEICDFFYENIGYIPPISEKTYSVYESPTEEELIALKENVKRIVLKYADKTNLELFPYIIPEIINNGGNEYLVELDIEGNCIRETYAASYDFLINKIHKSYPKICCNEICDWKKYCTNRKWLWDYSTNEISAETKRNDYCNYKKSLCEGYLEGLTLLDDKKNG
;
A
#
# COMPACT_ATOMS: atom_id res chain seq x y z
N MET A 1 3.26 5.54 -25.28
CA MET A 1 3.89 6.79 -24.77
C MET A 1 3.18 7.15 -23.49
N ILE A 2 3.88 7.15 -22.36
CA ILE A 2 3.38 7.69 -21.09
C ILE A 2 3.40 9.21 -21.29
N ASN A 3 2.32 9.77 -21.76
CA ASN A 3 2.22 11.20 -22.03
C ASN A 3 1.18 11.89 -21.16
N ASN A 4 0.79 11.24 -20.05
CA ASN A 4 -0.09 11.87 -19.09
C ASN A 4 0.75 12.35 -17.89
N LYS A 5 0.94 13.68 -17.79
CA LYS A 5 1.61 14.34 -16.64
C LYS A 5 0.97 14.03 -15.27
N LYS A 6 -0.08 13.18 -15.26
CA LYS A 6 -0.83 12.75 -14.06
C LYS A 6 -0.53 11.31 -13.63
N ASP A 7 0.28 10.56 -14.39
CA ASP A 7 0.60 9.17 -14.01
C ASP A 7 1.68 9.14 -12.91
N TYR A 8 1.49 8.32 -11.90
CA TYR A 8 2.41 8.13 -10.79
C TYR A 8 3.04 6.74 -10.84
N LEU A 9 4.34 6.67 -10.70
CA LEU A 9 5.08 5.42 -10.58
C LEU A 9 5.60 5.25 -9.15
N HIS A 10 5.11 4.21 -8.48
CA HIS A 10 5.56 3.82 -7.16
C HIS A 10 6.41 2.55 -7.25
N LEU A 11 7.69 2.64 -6.88
CA LEU A 11 8.56 1.47 -6.80
C LEU A 11 8.77 1.08 -5.33
N SER A 12 8.52 -0.18 -5.02
CA SER A 12 8.77 -0.76 -3.70
C SER A 12 9.91 -1.76 -3.82
N ILE A 13 11.05 -1.49 -3.19
CA ILE A 13 12.26 -2.31 -3.23
C ILE A 13 12.35 -3.09 -1.93
N THR A 14 12.31 -4.42 -2.01
CA THR A 14 12.54 -5.28 -0.85
C THR A 14 13.98 -5.19 -0.41
N ALA A 15 14.24 -4.56 0.74
CA ALA A 15 15.58 -4.39 1.28
C ALA A 15 16.07 -5.62 2.05
N THR A 16 15.16 -6.31 2.71
CA THR A 16 15.46 -7.48 3.57
C THR A 16 14.24 -8.37 3.72
N GLY A 17 14.50 -9.66 3.91
CA GLY A 17 13.48 -10.60 4.35
C GLY A 17 13.37 -10.71 5.87
N ARG A 18 14.28 -10.10 6.63
CA ARG A 18 14.25 -10.11 8.11
C ARG A 18 13.20 -9.16 8.65
N CYS A 19 12.54 -9.57 9.74
CA CYS A 19 11.57 -8.73 10.45
C CYS A 19 11.61 -8.99 11.94
N ASN A 20 11.38 -7.95 12.74
CA ASN A 20 11.24 -8.01 14.20
C ASN A 20 9.79 -8.27 14.65
N ALA A 21 8.83 -8.32 13.72
CA ALA A 21 7.43 -8.68 13.96
C ALA A 21 7.10 -10.06 13.39
N SER A 22 5.96 -10.64 13.79
CA SER A 22 5.52 -11.98 13.36
C SER A 22 4.03 -12.01 13.03
N CYS A 23 3.55 -10.96 12.34
CA CYS A 23 2.13 -10.83 11.97
C CYS A 23 1.62 -12.06 11.22
N ASP A 24 0.49 -12.59 11.64
CA ASP A 24 -0.12 -13.83 11.11
C ASP A 24 -0.60 -13.69 9.67
N TYR A 25 -0.96 -12.49 9.24
CA TYR A 25 -1.40 -12.17 7.87
C TYR A 25 -0.27 -11.73 6.93
N CYS A 26 0.99 -11.76 7.35
CA CYS A 26 2.08 -11.20 6.58
C CYS A 26 2.24 -11.88 5.22
N HIS A 27 1.91 -11.15 4.15
CA HIS A 27 2.02 -11.65 2.76
C HIS A 27 3.45 -12.04 2.39
N PHE A 28 4.44 -11.38 3.01
CA PHE A 28 5.84 -11.61 2.74
C PHE A 28 6.28 -13.03 3.13
N TYR A 29 5.68 -13.57 4.20
CA TYR A 29 5.96 -14.94 4.68
C TYR A 29 4.88 -15.97 4.29
N ALA A 30 3.79 -15.55 3.68
CA ALA A 30 2.66 -16.43 3.34
C ALA A 30 3.05 -17.60 2.43
N LYS A 31 4.03 -17.40 1.53
CA LYS A 31 4.47 -18.42 0.55
C LYS A 31 5.87 -18.96 0.81
N ARG A 32 6.62 -18.40 1.75
CA ARG A 32 8.01 -18.78 2.01
C ARG A 32 8.25 -18.94 3.51
N PRO A 33 8.84 -20.03 3.96
CA PRO A 33 9.24 -20.20 5.35
C PRO A 33 10.11 -19.03 5.78
N ARG A 34 9.86 -18.49 6.97
CA ARG A 34 10.56 -17.30 7.51
C ARG A 34 12.07 -17.50 7.52
N GLU A 35 12.53 -18.71 7.81
CA GLU A 35 13.95 -19.07 7.83
C GLU A 35 14.63 -18.89 6.47
N LYS A 36 13.88 -19.06 5.38
CA LYS A 36 14.38 -18.86 4.00
C LYS A 36 14.40 -17.40 3.59
N MET A 37 13.85 -16.49 4.40
CA MET A 37 13.78 -15.06 4.12
C MET A 37 14.76 -14.24 4.96
N MET A 38 15.70 -14.88 5.66
CA MET A 38 16.64 -14.24 6.60
C MET A 38 17.85 -13.63 5.90
N TYR A 39 17.67 -13.00 4.75
CA TYR A 39 18.74 -12.34 3.99
C TYR A 39 18.37 -10.94 3.51
N ASP A 40 19.39 -10.16 3.18
CA ASP A 40 19.25 -8.79 2.74
C ASP A 40 19.52 -8.71 1.23
N ILE A 41 18.95 -7.70 0.57
CA ILE A 41 19.19 -7.46 -0.85
C ILE A 41 20.68 -7.32 -1.17
N ASN A 42 21.12 -7.92 -2.26
CA ASN A 42 22.49 -7.76 -2.74
C ASN A 42 22.72 -6.31 -3.21
N GLU A 43 23.91 -5.78 -2.95
CA GLU A 43 24.27 -4.40 -3.31
C GLU A 43 24.17 -4.14 -4.82
N HIS A 44 24.58 -5.11 -5.66
CA HIS A 44 24.50 -4.96 -7.12
C HIS A 44 23.05 -4.89 -7.59
N ILE A 45 22.15 -5.71 -7.03
CA ILE A 45 20.73 -5.69 -7.33
C ILE A 45 20.11 -4.36 -6.89
N PHE A 46 20.44 -3.89 -5.69
CA PHE A 46 19.97 -2.59 -5.22
C PHE A 46 20.42 -1.46 -6.15
N LYS A 47 21.71 -1.40 -6.50
CA LYS A 47 22.26 -0.39 -7.41
C LYS A 47 21.59 -0.47 -8.80
N TYR A 48 21.31 -1.67 -9.28
CA TYR A 48 20.56 -1.85 -10.52
C TYR A 48 19.19 -1.19 -10.47
N TYR A 49 18.42 -1.40 -9.38
CA TYR A 49 17.11 -0.78 -9.21
C TYR A 49 17.18 0.75 -9.12
N ILE A 50 18.18 1.29 -8.44
CA ILE A 50 18.38 2.74 -8.36
C ILE A 50 18.75 3.34 -9.72
N ASN A 51 19.58 2.66 -10.51
CA ASN A 51 19.90 3.07 -11.88
C ASN A 51 18.67 2.99 -12.80
N LEU A 52 17.79 2.04 -12.60
CA LEU A 52 16.51 1.98 -13.30
C LEU A 52 15.62 3.19 -12.98
N VAL A 53 15.53 3.59 -11.71
CA VAL A 53 14.81 4.83 -11.31
C VAL A 53 15.41 6.05 -12.00
N LYS A 54 16.74 6.15 -12.01
CA LYS A 54 17.47 7.23 -12.70
C LYS A 54 17.13 7.27 -14.20
N TYR A 55 17.14 6.12 -14.86
CA TYR A 55 16.80 5.99 -16.28
C TYR A 55 15.35 6.41 -16.55
N ILE A 56 14.40 5.92 -15.76
CA ILE A 56 12.98 6.27 -15.91
C ILE A 56 12.78 7.79 -15.75
N LYS A 57 13.47 8.39 -14.78
CA LYS A 57 13.38 9.83 -14.54
C LYS A 57 14.00 10.64 -15.67
N ASN A 58 15.24 10.35 -16.03
CA ASN A 58 16.07 11.23 -16.88
C ASN A 58 15.91 10.93 -18.36
N ASP A 59 15.83 9.65 -18.74
CA ASP A 59 15.84 9.23 -20.15
C ASP A 59 14.43 9.03 -20.69
N ILE A 60 13.49 8.55 -19.85
CA ILE A 60 12.07 8.46 -20.22
C ILE A 60 11.32 9.78 -19.93
N GLY A 61 11.85 10.62 -19.03
CA GLY A 61 11.22 11.89 -18.66
C GLY A 61 9.99 11.76 -17.77
N HIS A 62 9.89 10.66 -17.00
CA HIS A 62 8.79 10.46 -16.06
C HIS A 62 9.11 11.12 -14.72
N GLU A 63 8.42 12.23 -14.40
CA GLU A 63 8.74 13.05 -13.23
C GLU A 63 8.06 12.57 -11.93
N ASN A 64 6.88 11.96 -12.04
CA ASN A 64 6.09 11.52 -10.88
C ASN A 64 6.52 10.13 -10.42
N ILE A 65 7.73 10.05 -9.85
CA ILE A 65 8.27 8.79 -9.32
C ILE A 65 8.41 8.92 -7.80
N THR A 66 7.86 7.94 -7.10
CA THR A 66 8.19 7.69 -5.70
C THR A 66 8.76 6.29 -5.56
N TYR A 67 9.69 6.10 -4.64
CA TYR A 67 10.21 4.77 -4.37
C TYR A 67 10.52 4.61 -2.89
N ARG A 68 10.45 3.35 -2.43
CA ARG A 68 10.57 3.04 -1.01
C ARG A 68 11.30 1.72 -0.78
N LEU A 69 11.99 1.64 0.33
CA LEU A 69 12.43 0.37 0.91
C LEU A 69 11.24 -0.32 1.59
N SER A 70 11.12 -1.61 1.37
CA SER A 70 10.11 -2.48 1.96
C SER A 70 10.72 -3.84 2.29
N GLY A 71 9.88 -4.83 2.51
CA GLY A 71 10.28 -6.21 2.77
C GLY A 71 9.74 -6.71 4.09
N GLY A 72 10.58 -7.37 4.90
CA GLY A 72 10.25 -7.66 6.29
C GLY A 72 10.18 -6.36 7.09
N GLU A 73 11.29 -5.94 7.70
CA GLU A 73 11.41 -4.64 8.36
C GLU A 73 12.75 -3.98 7.98
N PRO A 74 12.75 -2.92 7.17
CA PRO A 74 14.00 -2.29 6.73
C PRO A 74 14.87 -1.75 7.85
N LEU A 75 14.30 -1.32 8.98
CA LEU A 75 15.09 -0.81 10.11
C LEU A 75 15.97 -1.87 10.78
N VAL A 76 15.73 -3.16 10.58
CA VAL A 76 16.57 -4.23 11.16
C VAL A 76 17.96 -4.31 10.50
N ILE A 77 18.15 -3.75 9.30
CA ILE A 77 19.46 -3.74 8.64
C ILE A 77 20.36 -2.59 9.10
N GLY A 78 19.89 -1.73 9.98
CA GLY A 78 20.69 -0.70 10.64
C GLY A 78 21.34 0.28 9.68
N ASN A 79 22.64 0.55 9.84
CA ASN A 79 23.38 1.53 9.04
C ASN A 79 23.33 1.27 7.54
N ARG A 80 23.20 0.02 7.13
CA ARG A 80 23.09 -0.33 5.72
C ARG A 80 21.88 0.33 5.04
N MET A 81 20.76 0.48 5.76
CA MET A 81 19.61 1.22 5.25
C MET A 81 19.96 2.67 4.93
N TYR A 82 20.76 3.33 5.80
CA TYR A 82 21.21 4.70 5.57
C TYR A 82 22.15 4.81 4.38
N ASP A 83 23.07 3.83 4.20
CA ASP A 83 23.96 3.78 3.02
C ASP A 83 23.13 3.65 1.73
N MET A 84 22.06 2.84 1.75
CA MET A 84 21.12 2.70 0.64
C MET A 84 20.40 4.02 0.34
N CYS A 85 19.90 4.73 1.35
CA CYS A 85 19.23 6.03 1.18
C CYS A 85 20.18 7.08 0.61
N ASN A 86 21.41 7.14 1.10
CA ASN A 86 22.45 8.05 0.59
C ASN A 86 22.82 7.76 -0.86
N TYR A 87 23.02 6.49 -1.20
CA TYR A 87 23.32 6.10 -2.58
C TYR A 87 22.16 6.47 -3.53
N ALA A 88 20.95 6.18 -3.13
CA ALA A 88 19.75 6.48 -3.89
C ALA A 88 19.62 7.98 -4.18
N TYR A 89 19.75 8.82 -3.15
CA TYR A 89 19.70 10.27 -3.29
C TYR A 89 20.81 10.83 -4.17
N LYS A 90 22.05 10.39 -3.97
CA LYS A 90 23.20 10.81 -4.81
C LYS A 90 23.02 10.45 -6.28
N THR A 91 22.35 9.34 -6.57
CA THR A 91 22.18 8.82 -7.94
C THR A 91 20.99 9.44 -8.67
N THR A 92 19.87 9.69 -7.96
CA THR A 92 18.60 10.08 -8.59
C THR A 92 18.16 11.51 -8.25
N GLY A 93 18.70 12.09 -7.18
CA GLY A 93 18.22 13.36 -6.60
C GLY A 93 16.86 13.22 -5.85
N ILE A 94 16.32 12.00 -5.73
CA ILE A 94 15.07 11.73 -5.02
C ILE A 94 15.38 11.02 -3.71
N LYS A 95 14.82 11.46 -2.59
CA LYS A 95 14.93 10.78 -1.31
C LYS A 95 14.13 9.48 -1.31
N LEU A 96 14.70 8.43 -0.75
CA LEU A 96 14.10 7.11 -0.62
C LEU A 96 13.26 7.06 0.65
N ASN A 97 11.99 6.67 0.52
CA ASN A 97 11.12 6.45 1.66
C ASN A 97 11.34 5.06 2.29
N VAL A 98 10.92 4.86 3.51
CA VAL A 98 11.05 3.59 4.23
C VAL A 98 9.68 3.14 4.74
N LEU A 99 9.21 1.98 4.26
CA LEU A 99 8.02 1.32 4.79
C LEU A 99 8.42 0.52 6.03
N THR A 100 7.80 0.77 7.15
CA THR A 100 8.17 0.19 8.45
C THR A 100 6.94 -0.21 9.27
N ASN A 101 7.09 -1.18 10.17
CA ASN A 101 6.10 -1.48 11.20
C ASN A 101 6.14 -0.50 12.39
N GLY A 102 7.08 0.43 12.41
CA GLY A 102 7.20 1.47 13.43
C GLY A 102 7.78 1.02 14.78
N ILE A 103 7.97 -0.26 15.05
CA ILE A 103 8.43 -0.77 16.36
C ILE A 103 9.80 -0.20 16.72
N LEU A 104 10.73 -0.15 15.75
CA LEU A 104 12.12 0.31 15.96
C LEU A 104 12.28 1.83 15.85
N LEU A 105 11.26 2.59 15.49
CA LEU A 105 11.33 4.06 15.44
C LEU A 105 11.62 4.63 16.83
N ASN A 106 12.62 5.51 16.91
CA ASN A 106 13.01 6.26 18.10
C ASN A 106 13.76 7.54 17.70
N GLU A 107 14.09 8.39 18.67
CA GLU A 107 14.77 9.67 18.44
C GLU A 107 16.09 9.51 17.68
N LYS A 108 16.91 8.51 18.06
CA LYS A 108 18.18 8.24 17.38
C LYS A 108 17.99 7.88 15.92
N VAL A 109 16.99 7.03 15.58
CA VAL A 109 16.66 6.66 14.20
C VAL A 109 16.29 7.91 13.39
N ILE A 110 15.51 8.83 13.95
CA ILE A 110 15.11 10.06 13.26
C ILE A 110 16.32 10.99 13.05
N GLU A 111 17.17 11.17 14.07
CA GLU A 111 18.38 12.00 13.94
C GLU A 111 19.37 11.43 12.89
N ASP A 112 19.57 10.11 12.89
CA ASP A 112 20.40 9.46 11.88
C ASP A 112 19.79 9.58 10.48
N SER A 113 18.46 9.51 10.37
CA SER A 113 17.74 9.64 9.11
C SER A 113 17.88 11.03 8.47
N LYS A 114 17.85 12.09 9.27
CA LYS A 114 18.08 13.47 8.81
C LYS A 114 19.44 13.61 8.14
N LYS A 115 20.47 12.98 8.70
CA LYS A 115 21.86 13.02 8.20
C LYS A 115 22.07 12.18 6.94
N ASN A 116 21.18 11.21 6.68
CA ASN A 116 21.38 10.15 5.68
C ASN A 116 20.34 10.16 4.55
N ASN A 117 19.72 11.31 4.28
CA ASN A 117 18.81 11.50 3.13
C ASN A 117 17.60 10.54 3.08
N VAL A 118 17.12 10.09 4.24
CA VAL A 118 15.83 9.39 4.30
C VAL A 118 14.72 10.37 3.94
N GLY A 119 13.78 9.94 3.08
CA GLY A 119 12.67 10.79 2.65
C GLY A 119 11.60 10.91 3.73
N ALA A 120 10.93 9.80 3.98
CA ALA A 120 9.89 9.68 4.98
C ALA A 120 9.81 8.24 5.51
N TYR A 121 9.25 8.07 6.69
CA TYR A 121 8.78 6.78 7.17
C TYR A 121 7.29 6.62 6.88
N ILE A 122 6.94 5.55 6.17
CA ILE A 122 5.55 5.15 5.94
C ILE A 122 5.26 3.99 6.87
N VAL A 123 4.42 4.21 7.88
CA VAL A 123 4.19 3.23 8.94
C VAL A 123 2.96 2.40 8.63
N SER A 124 3.15 1.08 8.46
CA SER A 124 2.02 0.14 8.42
C SER A 124 1.41 0.02 9.80
N MET A 125 0.09 0.12 9.88
CA MET A 125 -0.64 0.16 11.16
C MET A 125 -1.72 -0.92 11.21
N GLU A 126 -1.93 -1.42 12.41
CA GLU A 126 -3.11 -2.23 12.72
C GLU A 126 -4.32 -1.34 12.99
N ASN A 127 -5.52 -1.89 12.86
CA ASN A 127 -6.70 -1.22 13.41
C ASN A 127 -6.81 -1.50 14.93
N PRO A 128 -7.42 -0.58 15.71
CA PRO A 128 -7.44 -0.68 17.16
C PRO A 128 -8.31 -1.81 17.72
N PHE A 129 -9.14 -2.44 16.89
CA PHE A 129 -10.10 -3.46 17.32
C PHE A 129 -9.68 -4.87 16.90
N GLU A 130 -8.67 -5.01 16.05
CA GLU A 130 -8.14 -6.30 15.61
C GLU A 130 -6.63 -6.18 15.38
N ILE A 131 -5.85 -6.38 16.44
CA ILE A 131 -4.39 -6.35 16.36
C ILE A 131 -3.90 -7.76 16.07
N ALA A 132 -3.16 -7.92 14.96
CA ALA A 132 -2.59 -9.20 14.60
C ALA A 132 -1.53 -9.67 15.62
N GLN A 133 -1.43 -10.96 15.82
CA GLN A 133 -0.42 -11.52 16.71
C GLN A 133 0.99 -11.11 16.27
N GLY A 134 1.74 -10.49 17.18
CA GLY A 134 3.12 -10.04 16.93
C GLY A 134 3.24 -8.74 16.14
N ALA A 135 2.12 -8.09 15.83
CA ALA A 135 2.11 -6.74 15.28
C ALA A 135 2.26 -5.66 16.35
N ALA A 136 2.50 -4.43 15.94
CA ALA A 136 2.61 -3.29 16.85
C ALA A 136 1.22 -2.79 17.28
N ASP A 137 1.09 -2.37 18.54
CA ASP A 137 -0.11 -1.71 19.03
C ASP A 137 -0.29 -0.34 18.33
N PRO A 138 -1.43 -0.06 17.68
CA PRO A 138 -1.67 1.20 16.99
C PRO A 138 -1.61 2.42 17.92
N TYR A 139 -2.01 2.31 19.17
CA TYR A 139 -1.88 3.41 20.16
C TYR A 139 -0.42 3.76 20.43
N ASP A 140 0.44 2.76 20.59
CA ASP A 140 1.88 2.99 20.79
C ASP A 140 2.54 3.62 19.57
N ILE A 141 2.13 3.19 18.37
CA ILE A 141 2.63 3.76 17.11
C ILE A 141 2.17 5.22 16.95
N ILE A 142 0.90 5.54 17.19
CA ILE A 142 0.39 6.93 17.16
C ILE A 142 1.16 7.81 18.13
N LYS A 143 1.38 7.35 19.37
CA LYS A 143 2.17 8.09 20.36
C LYS A 143 3.61 8.34 19.90
N LYS A 144 4.25 7.36 19.27
CA LYS A 144 5.57 7.52 18.66
C LYS A 144 5.54 8.55 17.53
N ILE A 145 4.57 8.46 16.62
CA ILE A 145 4.43 9.39 15.51
C ILE A 145 4.28 10.81 16.04
N SER A 146 3.37 11.05 16.99
CA SER A 146 3.15 12.37 17.59
C SER A 146 4.41 12.95 18.25
N LYS A 147 5.26 12.09 18.85
CA LYS A 147 6.50 12.52 19.51
C LYS A 147 7.65 12.76 18.52
N LEU A 148 7.78 11.91 17.50
CA LEU A 148 8.98 11.82 16.65
C LEU A 148 8.84 12.54 15.31
N ASN A 149 7.62 12.88 14.89
CA ASN A 149 7.37 13.48 13.57
C ASN A 149 8.12 14.80 13.38
N SER A 150 8.72 14.97 12.23
CA SER A 150 9.43 16.20 11.87
C SER A 150 9.23 16.54 10.39
N SER A 151 9.36 17.82 10.06
CA SER A 151 9.25 18.28 8.66
C SER A 151 10.39 17.80 7.77
N GLU A 152 11.56 17.47 8.35
CA GLU A 152 12.73 17.01 7.58
C GLU A 152 12.65 15.52 7.22
N VAL A 153 12.10 14.71 8.13
CA VAL A 153 11.84 13.27 7.94
C VAL A 153 10.45 12.97 8.47
N PRO A 154 9.42 13.18 7.65
CA PRO A 154 8.03 12.92 8.05
C PRO A 154 7.81 11.45 8.41
N ILE A 155 6.97 11.22 9.41
CA ILE A 155 6.46 9.90 9.75
C ILE A 155 4.98 9.91 9.41
N VAL A 156 4.60 9.14 8.40
CA VAL A 156 3.25 9.14 7.85
C VAL A 156 2.61 7.79 8.14
N PRO A 157 1.48 7.74 8.83
CA PRO A 157 0.64 6.54 8.84
C PRO A 157 0.34 6.11 7.41
N GLY A 158 0.70 4.87 7.10
CA GLY A 158 0.54 4.30 5.77
C GLY A 158 -0.79 3.54 5.64
N ILE A 159 -0.73 2.24 5.42
CA ILE A 159 -1.92 1.40 5.25
C ILE A 159 -2.35 0.83 6.61
N VAL A 160 -3.65 0.92 6.89
CA VAL A 160 -4.32 0.21 7.99
C VAL A 160 -4.97 -1.05 7.43
N ILE A 161 -4.65 -2.19 8.02
CA ILE A 161 -5.18 -3.49 7.58
C ILE A 161 -6.43 -3.85 8.38
N VAL A 162 -7.48 -4.27 7.68
CA VAL A 162 -8.75 -4.70 8.27
C VAL A 162 -9.21 -6.04 7.69
N SER A 163 -9.77 -6.91 8.53
CA SER A 163 -10.46 -8.13 8.06
C SER A 163 -11.93 -7.84 7.71
N ASN A 164 -12.59 -8.76 7.00
CA ASN A 164 -14.02 -8.62 6.69
C ASN A 164 -14.85 -8.48 7.96
N LYS A 165 -14.46 -9.15 9.06
CA LYS A 165 -15.12 -9.09 10.37
C LYS A 165 -15.20 -7.67 10.94
N MET A 166 -14.33 -6.79 10.47
CA MET A 166 -14.26 -5.38 10.89
C MET A 166 -15.08 -4.45 9.99
N PHE A 167 -15.72 -4.93 8.93
CA PHE A 167 -16.49 -4.08 8.02
C PHE A 167 -17.65 -3.37 8.72
N ASN A 168 -18.25 -3.98 9.73
CA ASN A 168 -19.31 -3.37 10.55
C ASN A 168 -18.77 -2.28 11.50
N ARG A 169 -17.45 -2.23 11.75
CA ARG A 169 -16.79 -1.25 12.60
C ARG A 169 -15.90 -0.27 11.84
N LEU A 170 -16.00 -0.24 10.51
CA LEU A 170 -15.12 0.54 9.67
C LEU A 170 -15.22 2.04 9.96
N GLU A 171 -16.41 2.54 10.29
CA GLU A 171 -16.58 3.94 10.70
C GLU A 171 -15.87 4.23 12.02
N GLU A 172 -15.95 3.34 13.02
CA GLU A 172 -15.23 3.49 14.30
C GLU A 172 -13.71 3.48 14.11
N ILE A 173 -13.19 2.68 13.15
CA ILE A 173 -11.77 2.68 12.79
C ILE A 173 -11.38 4.03 12.19
N CYS A 174 -12.19 4.58 11.29
CA CYS A 174 -11.95 5.90 10.73
C CYS A 174 -11.99 7.00 11.79
N ASP A 175 -12.97 6.93 12.70
CA ASP A 175 -13.11 7.86 13.82
C ASP A 175 -11.86 7.85 14.69
N PHE A 176 -11.39 6.67 15.06
CA PHE A 176 -10.18 6.49 15.84
C PHE A 176 -8.96 7.20 15.22
N PHE A 177 -8.71 6.99 13.94
CA PHE A 177 -7.57 7.63 13.30
C PHE A 177 -7.77 9.13 13.14
N TYR A 178 -8.95 9.58 12.72
CA TYR A 178 -9.22 11.00 12.56
C TYR A 178 -9.08 11.78 13.87
N GLU A 179 -9.57 11.23 14.98
CA GLU A 179 -9.48 11.84 16.31
C GLU A 179 -8.05 11.89 16.85
N ASN A 180 -7.23 10.90 16.55
CA ASN A 180 -5.87 10.80 17.09
C ASN A 180 -4.79 11.47 16.23
N ILE A 181 -4.96 11.54 14.90
CA ILE A 181 -3.93 12.05 13.97
C ILE A 181 -4.46 13.09 12.97
N GLY A 182 -5.76 13.43 13.01
CA GLY A 182 -6.37 14.46 12.17
C GLY A 182 -6.67 14.06 10.73
N TYR A 183 -6.44 12.82 10.35
CA TYR A 183 -6.81 12.27 9.04
C TYR A 183 -7.03 10.76 9.11
N ILE A 184 -7.60 10.19 8.04
CA ILE A 184 -7.85 8.75 7.91
C ILE A 184 -6.76 8.16 7.00
N PRO A 185 -5.87 7.28 7.51
CA PRO A 185 -4.90 6.57 6.67
C PRO A 185 -5.61 5.69 5.64
N PRO A 186 -4.95 5.36 4.51
CA PRO A 186 -5.46 4.36 3.58
C PRO A 186 -5.83 3.06 4.29
N ILE A 187 -7.07 2.60 4.11
CA ILE A 187 -7.56 1.35 4.69
C ILE A 187 -7.56 0.26 3.63
N SER A 188 -6.96 -0.89 3.92
CA SER A 188 -6.88 -2.03 3.03
C SER A 188 -7.35 -3.31 3.70
N GLU A 189 -7.90 -4.20 2.90
CA GLU A 189 -8.36 -5.50 3.35
C GLU A 189 -7.23 -6.47 3.70
N LYS A 190 -7.48 -7.36 4.65
CA LYS A 190 -6.59 -8.47 5.06
C LYS A 190 -6.76 -9.63 4.09
N THR A 191 -5.98 -9.67 3.02
CA THR A 191 -6.19 -10.62 1.91
C THR A 191 -5.15 -11.73 1.80
N TYR A 192 -4.11 -11.74 2.64
CA TYR A 192 -2.90 -12.47 2.26
C TYR A 192 -2.82 -13.93 2.73
N SER A 193 -2.80 -14.21 4.02
CA SER A 193 -2.59 -15.59 4.50
C SER A 193 -3.85 -16.22 5.10
N VAL A 194 -4.79 -15.41 5.54
CA VAL A 194 -6.03 -15.84 6.20
C VAL A 194 -7.22 -15.22 5.47
N TYR A 195 -7.37 -15.59 4.19
CA TYR A 195 -8.52 -15.15 3.43
C TYR A 195 -9.75 -15.97 3.83
N GLU A 196 -10.75 -15.29 4.33
CA GLU A 196 -12.11 -15.81 4.51
C GLU A 196 -13.02 -15.08 3.52
N SER A 197 -13.86 -15.81 2.80
CA SER A 197 -14.86 -15.21 1.91
C SER A 197 -15.80 -14.32 2.73
N PRO A 198 -16.04 -13.06 2.32
CA PRO A 198 -16.98 -12.20 3.05
C PRO A 198 -18.41 -12.76 2.94
N THR A 199 -19.13 -12.72 4.02
CA THR A 199 -20.56 -13.04 4.04
C THR A 199 -21.38 -11.92 3.41
N GLU A 200 -22.64 -12.19 3.06
CA GLU A 200 -23.56 -11.17 2.53
C GLU A 200 -23.76 -10.04 3.55
N GLU A 201 -23.88 -10.38 4.84
CA GLU A 201 -24.03 -9.40 5.92
C GLU A 201 -22.79 -8.51 6.06
N GLU A 202 -21.59 -9.07 5.93
CA GLU A 202 -20.34 -8.30 5.93
C GLU A 202 -20.25 -7.35 4.72
N LEU A 203 -20.72 -7.79 3.55
CA LEU A 203 -20.75 -6.94 2.35
C LEU A 203 -21.78 -5.80 2.47
N ILE A 204 -22.95 -6.06 3.05
CA ILE A 204 -23.94 -5.03 3.38
C ILE A 204 -23.35 -4.04 4.40
N ALA A 205 -22.70 -4.55 5.45
CA ALA A 205 -22.08 -3.72 6.47
C ALA A 205 -20.99 -2.83 5.86
N LEU A 206 -20.17 -3.37 4.96
CA LEU A 206 -19.15 -2.59 4.22
C LEU A 206 -19.79 -1.44 3.47
N LYS A 207 -20.82 -1.71 2.65
CA LYS A 207 -21.51 -0.70 1.86
C LYS A 207 -22.05 0.43 2.74
N GLU A 208 -22.78 0.09 3.80
CA GLU A 208 -23.39 1.06 4.69
C GLU A 208 -22.36 1.87 5.50
N ASN A 209 -21.27 1.24 5.95
CA ASN A 209 -20.19 1.94 6.64
C ASN A 209 -19.46 2.89 5.69
N VAL A 210 -19.11 2.47 4.47
CA VAL A 210 -18.46 3.33 3.48
C VAL A 210 -19.33 4.55 3.17
N LYS A 211 -20.63 4.36 2.98
CA LYS A 211 -21.59 5.46 2.78
C LYS A 211 -21.52 6.48 3.94
N ARG A 212 -21.59 6.01 5.20
CA ARG A 212 -21.50 6.87 6.38
C ARG A 212 -20.18 7.60 6.49
N ILE A 213 -19.06 6.91 6.22
CA ILE A 213 -17.71 7.49 6.25
C ILE A 213 -17.60 8.60 5.21
N VAL A 214 -18.08 8.39 3.98
CA VAL A 214 -18.08 9.42 2.94
C VAL A 214 -18.88 10.65 3.39
N LEU A 215 -20.09 10.45 3.90
CA LEU A 215 -20.93 11.55 4.42
C LEU A 215 -20.31 12.31 5.59
N LYS A 216 -19.50 11.64 6.41
CA LYS A 216 -18.89 12.22 7.61
C LYS A 216 -17.57 12.94 7.33
N TYR A 217 -16.78 12.44 6.37
CA TYR A 217 -15.36 12.79 6.24
C TYR A 217 -14.93 13.33 4.87
N ALA A 218 -15.72 13.15 3.78
CA ALA A 218 -15.26 13.53 2.44
C ALA A 218 -14.89 15.01 2.30
N ASP A 219 -15.52 15.89 3.07
CA ASP A 219 -15.21 17.33 3.10
C ASP A 219 -14.12 17.71 4.14
N LYS A 220 -13.69 16.77 4.96
CA LYS A 220 -12.75 17.02 6.08
C LYS A 220 -11.35 16.48 5.80
N THR A 221 -11.24 15.42 5.06
CA THR A 221 -9.96 14.75 4.77
C THR A 221 -10.03 14.01 3.45
N ASN A 222 -8.87 13.75 2.85
CA ASN A 222 -8.78 12.84 1.72
C ASN A 222 -9.12 11.42 2.19
N LEU A 223 -10.10 10.78 1.54
CA LEU A 223 -10.53 9.43 1.87
C LEU A 223 -9.93 8.44 0.88
N GLU A 224 -8.99 7.65 1.35
CA GLU A 224 -8.41 6.54 0.60
C GLU A 224 -8.87 5.21 1.19
N LEU A 225 -10.18 4.97 1.17
CA LEU A 225 -10.74 3.70 1.58
C LEU A 225 -10.46 2.69 0.46
N PHE A 226 -9.67 1.66 0.79
CA PHE A 226 -9.29 0.62 -0.16
C PHE A 226 -8.68 1.21 -1.46
N PRO A 227 -7.57 1.96 -1.36
CA PRO A 227 -7.03 2.86 -2.39
C PRO A 227 -6.74 2.20 -3.72
N TYR A 228 -6.63 0.89 -3.73
CA TYR A 228 -6.37 0.12 -4.94
C TYR A 228 -7.66 -0.24 -5.71
N ILE A 229 -8.79 0.27 -5.26
CA ILE A 229 -10.09 -0.18 -5.74
C ILE A 229 -10.80 0.86 -6.60
N ILE A 230 -10.62 2.15 -6.33
CA ILE A 230 -11.36 3.23 -7.00
C ILE A 230 -10.43 4.39 -7.40
N PRO A 231 -9.44 4.18 -8.30
CA PRO A 231 -8.55 5.27 -8.70
C PRO A 231 -9.30 6.42 -9.41
N GLU A 232 -10.35 6.08 -10.18
CA GLU A 232 -11.08 7.07 -10.98
C GLU A 232 -12.02 7.96 -10.14
N ILE A 233 -12.46 7.49 -8.98
CA ILE A 233 -13.27 8.32 -8.05
C ILE A 233 -12.36 9.24 -7.22
N ILE A 234 -11.17 8.75 -6.84
CA ILE A 234 -10.26 9.45 -5.92
C ILE A 234 -9.23 10.30 -6.68
N ASN A 235 -8.71 9.85 -7.81
CA ASN A 235 -7.50 10.40 -8.46
C ASN A 235 -7.78 11.17 -9.75
N ASN A 236 -8.76 11.98 -9.89
CA ASN A 236 -8.90 12.91 -11.03
C ASN A 236 -8.29 12.43 -12.38
N GLY A 237 -8.29 11.12 -12.66
CA GLY A 237 -7.91 10.50 -13.93
C GLY A 237 -6.43 10.24 -14.16
N GLY A 238 -5.56 10.21 -13.14
CA GLY A 238 -4.18 9.71 -13.26
C GLY A 238 -4.10 8.20 -13.01
N ASN A 239 -3.19 7.50 -13.72
CA ASN A 239 -2.92 6.09 -13.43
C ASN A 239 -1.81 5.96 -12.39
N GLU A 240 -2.01 5.10 -11.40
CA GLU A 240 -0.98 4.72 -10.46
C GLU A 240 -0.39 3.35 -10.82
N TYR A 241 0.92 3.31 -10.97
CA TYR A 241 1.66 2.08 -11.25
C TYR A 241 2.49 1.73 -10.01
N LEU A 242 2.20 0.60 -9.39
CA LEU A 242 2.99 0.08 -8.29
C LEU A 242 3.79 -1.14 -8.76
N VAL A 243 5.10 -1.05 -8.64
CA VAL A 243 6.05 -2.12 -8.98
C VAL A 243 6.76 -2.55 -7.70
N GLU A 244 6.67 -3.81 -7.35
CA GLU A 244 7.42 -4.41 -6.24
C GLU A 244 8.59 -5.24 -6.76
N LEU A 245 9.77 -4.93 -6.25
CA LEU A 245 11.04 -5.52 -6.63
C LEU A 245 11.60 -6.31 -5.44
N ASP A 246 11.87 -7.60 -5.65
CA ASP A 246 12.38 -8.47 -4.61
C ASP A 246 13.91 -8.37 -4.45
N ILE A 247 14.42 -9.09 -3.45
CA ILE A 247 15.85 -9.14 -3.14
C ILE A 247 16.67 -9.97 -4.13
N GLU A 248 16.02 -10.73 -5.01
CA GLU A 248 16.65 -11.60 -6.01
C GLU A 248 16.73 -10.94 -7.39
N GLY A 249 16.15 -9.76 -7.55
CA GLY A 249 16.11 -9.05 -8.82
C GLY A 249 14.84 -9.29 -9.63
N ASN A 250 13.81 -9.89 -9.02
CA ASN A 250 12.55 -10.18 -9.69
C ASN A 250 11.48 -9.16 -9.32
N CYS A 251 10.51 -9.00 -10.22
CA CYS A 251 9.28 -8.30 -9.89
C CYS A 251 8.33 -9.28 -9.17
N ILE A 252 8.05 -9.05 -7.89
CA ILE A 252 7.24 -9.98 -7.06
C ILE A 252 5.82 -10.13 -7.59
N ARG A 253 5.28 -9.07 -8.20
CA ARG A 253 3.89 -9.06 -8.69
C ARG A 253 3.71 -9.77 -10.00
N GLU A 254 4.80 -10.09 -10.68
CA GLU A 254 4.78 -10.90 -11.90
C GLU A 254 6.01 -11.80 -11.90
N THR A 255 5.83 -13.06 -12.19
CA THR A 255 6.81 -14.14 -12.16
C THR A 255 7.99 -14.01 -13.15
N TYR A 256 8.36 -12.78 -13.53
CA TYR A 256 9.40 -12.54 -14.52
C TYR A 256 10.57 -11.76 -13.93
N ALA A 257 11.77 -12.12 -14.35
CA ALA A 257 12.97 -11.36 -14.05
C ALA A 257 12.80 -9.91 -14.50
N ALA A 258 13.10 -8.97 -13.60
CA ALA A 258 13.05 -7.55 -13.90
C ALA A 258 14.23 -7.17 -14.81
N SER A 259 14.10 -7.44 -16.12
CA SER A 259 14.96 -6.79 -17.10
C SER A 259 14.54 -5.35 -17.30
N TYR A 260 15.47 -4.48 -17.69
CA TYR A 260 15.16 -3.10 -18.06
C TYR A 260 14.04 -3.04 -19.08
N ASP A 261 14.12 -3.87 -20.12
CA ASP A 261 13.12 -3.92 -21.17
C ASP A 261 11.75 -4.35 -20.68
N PHE A 262 11.71 -5.25 -19.70
CA PHE A 262 10.46 -5.71 -19.09
C PHE A 262 9.78 -4.58 -18.30
N LEU A 263 10.50 -3.91 -17.42
CA LEU A 263 9.95 -2.81 -16.60
C LEU A 263 9.52 -1.63 -17.48
N ILE A 264 10.31 -1.28 -18.50
CA ILE A 264 9.98 -0.23 -19.45
C ILE A 264 8.75 -0.61 -20.28
N ASN A 265 8.67 -1.84 -20.77
CA ASN A 265 7.51 -2.32 -21.50
C ASN A 265 6.25 -2.36 -20.62
N LYS A 266 6.39 -2.58 -19.31
CA LYS A 266 5.29 -2.55 -18.35
C LYS A 266 4.84 -1.13 -18.03
N ILE A 267 5.76 -0.23 -17.85
CA ILE A 267 5.47 1.20 -17.68
C ILE A 267 4.75 1.76 -18.92
N HIS A 268 5.05 1.23 -20.12
CA HIS A 268 4.43 1.63 -21.38
C HIS A 268 3.13 0.88 -21.72
N LYS A 269 2.86 -0.24 -21.08
CA LYS A 269 1.60 -0.98 -21.27
C LYS A 269 0.69 -0.71 -20.09
N SER A 270 -0.47 -0.10 -20.35
CA SER A 270 -1.58 -0.19 -19.42
C SER A 270 -1.79 -1.66 -19.06
N TYR A 271 -1.82 -2.00 -17.78
CA TYR A 271 -2.08 -3.38 -17.35
C TYR A 271 -3.33 -3.90 -18.07
N PRO A 272 -3.27 -5.06 -18.73
CA PRO A 272 -4.47 -5.61 -19.32
C PRO A 272 -5.50 -5.75 -18.22
N LYS A 273 -6.63 -5.07 -18.35
CA LYS A 273 -7.79 -5.28 -17.50
C LYS A 273 -8.14 -6.76 -17.68
N ILE A 274 -7.83 -7.59 -16.68
CA ILE A 274 -8.13 -9.01 -16.73
C ILE A 274 -9.64 -9.12 -16.81
N CYS A 275 -10.12 -9.73 -17.90
CA CYS A 275 -11.50 -9.80 -18.26
C CYS A 275 -12.40 -10.29 -17.14
N CYS A 276 -13.16 -9.37 -16.57
CA CYS A 276 -14.51 -9.69 -16.19
C CYS A 276 -15.27 -9.96 -17.50
N ASN A 277 -16.14 -10.95 -17.55
CA ASN A 277 -17.05 -11.17 -18.63
C ASN A 277 -17.73 -9.85 -18.99
N GLU A 278 -17.97 -9.61 -20.27
CA GLU A 278 -18.10 -8.33 -20.96
C GLU A 278 -19.14 -7.33 -20.44
N ILE A 279 -19.99 -7.70 -19.48
CA ILE A 279 -21.10 -6.89 -18.99
C ILE A 279 -20.95 -6.70 -17.46
N CYS A 280 -20.10 -5.76 -17.07
CA CYS A 280 -20.02 -5.33 -15.65
C CYS A 280 -20.13 -3.82 -15.61
N ASP A 281 -21.19 -3.31 -15.03
CA ASP A 281 -21.46 -1.87 -14.85
C ASP A 281 -20.37 -1.16 -14.02
N TRP A 282 -19.67 -1.94 -13.20
CA TRP A 282 -18.58 -1.48 -12.32
C TRP A 282 -17.20 -1.51 -12.97
N LYS A 283 -17.08 -1.93 -14.23
CA LYS A 283 -15.80 -2.09 -14.94
C LYS A 283 -14.97 -0.81 -14.98
N LYS A 284 -15.60 0.35 -15.05
CA LYS A 284 -14.95 1.66 -15.07
C LYS A 284 -14.27 2.01 -13.73
N TYR A 285 -14.79 1.47 -12.62
CA TYR A 285 -14.27 1.70 -11.27
C TYR A 285 -13.35 0.57 -10.78
N CYS A 286 -13.23 -0.51 -11.55
CA CYS A 286 -12.48 -1.68 -11.14
C CYS A 286 -11.04 -1.64 -11.66
N THR A 287 -10.08 -1.45 -10.76
CA THR A 287 -8.67 -1.74 -11.03
C THR A 287 -8.44 -3.21 -10.77
N ASN A 288 -8.69 -4.05 -11.75
CA ASN A 288 -8.55 -5.50 -11.60
C ASN A 288 -7.10 -5.87 -11.26
N ARG A 289 -6.84 -6.27 -10.02
CA ARG A 289 -5.50 -6.65 -9.54
C ARG A 289 -5.44 -8.15 -9.26
N LYS A 290 -5.02 -8.91 -10.24
CA LYS A 290 -4.81 -10.36 -10.17
C LYS A 290 -3.94 -10.80 -8.97
N TRP A 291 -3.01 -9.97 -8.55
CA TRP A 291 -2.04 -10.31 -7.50
C TRP A 291 -2.65 -10.50 -6.10
N LEU A 292 -3.77 -9.86 -5.78
CA LEU A 292 -4.48 -10.09 -4.50
C LEU A 292 -4.89 -11.56 -4.33
N TRP A 293 -5.11 -12.26 -5.43
CA TRP A 293 -5.53 -13.65 -5.48
C TRP A 293 -4.39 -14.65 -5.37
N ASP A 294 -3.23 -14.29 -5.90
CA ASP A 294 -2.09 -15.20 -5.99
C ASP A 294 -1.40 -15.41 -4.63
N TYR A 295 -1.68 -14.55 -3.63
CA TYR A 295 -1.05 -14.63 -2.31
C TYR A 295 -1.86 -15.39 -1.25
N SER A 296 -3.11 -15.74 -1.51
CA SER A 296 -3.90 -16.53 -0.57
C SER A 296 -3.39 -17.98 -0.53
N THR A 297 -3.09 -18.46 0.67
CA THR A 297 -2.61 -19.83 0.92
C THR A 297 -3.74 -20.85 1.08
N ASN A 298 -5.01 -20.39 1.07
CA ASN A 298 -6.16 -21.26 1.27
C ASN A 298 -6.51 -22.03 -0.01
N GLU A 299 -7.05 -23.23 0.12
CA GLU A 299 -7.52 -24.11 -0.96
C GLU A 299 -8.79 -23.61 -1.68
N ILE A 300 -9.18 -22.36 -1.45
CA ILE A 300 -10.34 -21.74 -2.10
C ILE A 300 -10.05 -21.56 -3.60
N SER A 301 -11.00 -21.98 -4.44
CA SER A 301 -10.82 -21.89 -5.89
C SER A 301 -10.58 -20.46 -6.38
N ALA A 302 -9.82 -20.31 -7.45
CA ALA A 302 -9.57 -19.00 -8.06
C ALA A 302 -10.87 -18.32 -8.53
N GLU A 303 -11.89 -19.11 -8.88
CA GLU A 303 -13.20 -18.60 -9.29
C GLU A 303 -13.97 -18.04 -8.11
N THR A 304 -14.02 -18.75 -6.98
CA THR A 304 -14.67 -18.27 -5.74
C THR A 304 -14.02 -16.97 -5.29
N LYS A 305 -12.70 -16.93 -5.18
CA LYS A 305 -11.96 -15.71 -4.82
C LYS A 305 -12.31 -14.54 -5.74
N ARG A 306 -12.39 -14.78 -7.06
CA ARG A 306 -12.76 -13.75 -8.03
C ARG A 306 -14.17 -13.22 -7.78
N ASN A 307 -15.14 -14.10 -7.54
CA ASN A 307 -16.52 -13.71 -7.29
C ASN A 307 -16.64 -12.90 -5.99
N ASP A 308 -16.00 -13.35 -4.92
CA ASP A 308 -15.96 -12.64 -3.64
C ASP A 308 -15.35 -11.24 -3.80
N TYR A 309 -14.25 -11.15 -4.53
CA TYR A 309 -13.62 -9.87 -4.81
C TYR A 309 -14.51 -8.94 -5.63
N CYS A 310 -15.24 -9.45 -6.63
CA CYS A 310 -16.22 -8.67 -7.37
C CYS A 310 -17.36 -8.17 -6.49
N ASN A 311 -17.90 -9.02 -5.61
CA ASN A 311 -18.95 -8.65 -4.67
C ASN A 311 -18.47 -7.60 -3.67
N TYR A 312 -17.29 -7.80 -3.11
CA TYR A 312 -16.64 -6.84 -2.23
C TYR A 312 -16.48 -5.46 -2.89
N LYS A 313 -15.94 -5.43 -4.13
CA LYS A 313 -15.77 -4.19 -4.89
C LYS A 313 -17.08 -3.50 -5.21
N LYS A 314 -18.09 -4.26 -5.56
CA LYS A 314 -19.43 -3.74 -5.84
C LYS A 314 -19.99 -3.04 -4.61
N SER A 315 -19.98 -3.70 -3.45
CA SER A 315 -20.46 -3.12 -2.19
C SER A 315 -19.73 -1.84 -1.80
N LEU A 316 -18.42 -1.82 -2.00
CA LEU A 316 -17.60 -0.64 -1.74
C LEU A 316 -17.94 0.52 -2.68
N CYS A 317 -18.04 0.27 -4.00
CA CYS A 317 -18.38 1.29 -5.00
C CYS A 317 -19.79 1.84 -4.78
N GLU A 318 -20.76 0.97 -4.49
CA GLU A 318 -22.13 1.39 -4.18
C GLU A 318 -22.16 2.30 -2.96
N GLY A 319 -21.51 1.92 -1.86
CA GLY A 319 -21.44 2.74 -0.65
C GLY A 319 -20.81 4.10 -0.90
N TYR A 320 -19.73 4.13 -1.68
CA TYR A 320 -19.05 5.38 -2.04
C TYR A 320 -19.94 6.30 -2.88
N LEU A 321 -20.55 5.79 -3.95
CA LEU A 321 -21.38 6.58 -4.86
C LEU A 321 -22.67 7.07 -4.16
N GLU A 322 -23.32 6.22 -3.36
CA GLU A 322 -24.47 6.62 -2.56
C GLU A 322 -24.09 7.73 -1.56
N GLY A 323 -22.93 7.59 -0.89
CA GLY A 323 -22.43 8.60 0.03
C GLY A 323 -22.19 9.94 -0.64
N LEU A 324 -21.53 9.96 -1.81
CA LEU A 324 -21.26 11.17 -2.58
C LEU A 324 -22.56 11.83 -3.06
N THR A 325 -23.52 11.07 -3.57
CA THR A 325 -24.82 11.57 -4.02
C THR A 325 -25.55 12.29 -2.87
N LEU A 326 -25.63 11.64 -1.70
CA LEU A 326 -26.27 12.23 -0.53
C LEU A 326 -25.54 13.47 0.01
N LEU A 327 -24.23 13.52 -0.16
CA LEU A 327 -23.43 14.69 0.21
C LEU A 327 -23.73 15.89 -0.70
N ASP A 328 -23.85 15.66 -2.01
CA ASP A 328 -24.21 16.68 -2.99
C ASP A 328 -25.63 17.18 -2.78
N ASP A 329 -26.59 16.32 -2.48
CA ASP A 329 -27.97 16.69 -2.15
C ASP A 329 -28.03 17.59 -0.91
N LYS A 330 -27.22 17.32 0.12
CA LYS A 330 -27.13 18.16 1.32
C LYS A 330 -26.52 19.53 1.06
N LYS A 331 -25.66 19.67 0.04
CA LYS A 331 -25.05 20.97 -0.32
C LYS A 331 -25.95 21.84 -1.18
N ASN A 332 -26.88 21.22 -1.90
CA ASN A 332 -27.79 21.88 -2.85
C ASN A 332 -29.20 22.15 -2.30
N GLY A 333 -29.55 21.61 -1.14
CA GLY A 333 -30.81 21.84 -0.42
C GLY A 333 -30.62 22.76 0.78
#